data_28c8768cafabe2cbb06638a350455ddf
#
_entry.id   28c8768cafabe2cbb06638a350455ddf
#
_cell.length_a   1.000
_cell.length_b   1.000
_cell.length_c   1.000
_cell.angle_alpha   90.00
_cell.angle_beta   90.00
_cell.angle_gamma   90.00
#
_symmetry.space_group_name_H-M   'P 1'
#
loop_
_entity.id
_entity.type
_entity.pdbx_description
1 polymer ?
#
loop_
_entity_poly.entity_id
_entity_poly.type
_entity_poly.pdbx_seq_one_letter_code
_entity_poly.pdbx_strand_id
1 'polypeptide(L)'
;MLKKILLMAVASLISVQAHAAGFDIKLGNEAAEITYLTKSSTFGYGGLDLGLGAFFNETDDMQLNFSGMVIGNSAGNNRNLKFGVGAKLSMANLDDVDEDVGALAIGLSLRYVIPSSTPVAFLAEGFIAPGITSFSGAEQYNEYRLAVELEVTPSARAYLGYRYMEYELEGGFDYDEMDGSGHLGVRVEF
;
A
#
# COMPACT_ATOMS: atom_id res chain seq x y z
N MET A 1 13.15 -13.17 -20.19
CA MET A 1 14.04 -12.02 -20.00
C MET A 1 13.54 -11.08 -18.91
N LEU A 2 12.24 -10.84 -18.80
CA LEU A 2 11.59 -9.98 -17.78
C LEU A 2 11.93 -10.37 -16.33
N LYS A 3 11.88 -11.67 -15.98
CA LYS A 3 12.22 -12.18 -14.63
C LYS A 3 13.64 -11.83 -14.16
N LYS A 4 14.61 -11.76 -15.08
CA LYS A 4 16.01 -11.39 -14.75
C LYS A 4 16.18 -9.89 -14.57
N ILE A 5 15.43 -9.07 -15.31
CA ILE A 5 15.42 -7.60 -15.19
C ILE A 5 14.74 -7.21 -13.87
N LEU A 6 13.65 -7.88 -13.52
CA LEU A 6 12.94 -7.66 -12.26
C LEU A 6 13.83 -8.00 -11.04
N LEU A 7 14.58 -9.10 -11.09
CA LEU A 7 15.52 -9.48 -10.02
C LEU A 7 16.67 -8.45 -9.87
N MET A 8 17.17 -7.89 -10.97
CA MET A 8 18.20 -6.85 -10.95
C MET A 8 17.67 -5.51 -10.44
N ALA A 9 16.42 -5.15 -10.76
CA ALA A 9 15.79 -3.94 -10.26
C ALA A 9 15.57 -4.02 -8.74
N VAL A 10 15.11 -5.16 -8.22
CA VAL A 10 14.96 -5.40 -6.78
C VAL A 10 16.31 -5.36 -6.06
N ALA A 11 17.37 -5.94 -6.65
CA ALA A 11 18.70 -5.93 -6.03
C ALA A 11 19.34 -4.53 -5.98
N SER A 12 19.03 -3.64 -6.92
CA SER A 12 19.57 -2.28 -6.92
C SER A 12 18.87 -1.34 -5.93
N LEU A 13 17.63 -1.63 -5.53
CA LEU A 13 16.89 -0.86 -4.52
C LEU A 13 17.38 -1.11 -3.08
N ILE A 14 18.06 -2.25 -2.83
CA ILE A 14 18.59 -2.61 -1.51
C ILE A 14 19.82 -1.78 -1.11
N SER A 15 20.44 -1.06 -2.03
CA SER A 15 21.63 -0.22 -1.77
C SER A 15 21.31 1.23 -1.36
N VAL A 16 20.06 1.62 -1.24
CA VAL A 16 19.67 2.91 -0.65
C VAL A 16 19.95 2.83 0.85
N GLN A 17 20.79 3.71 1.37
CA GLN A 17 21.10 3.79 2.79
C GLN A 17 19.80 3.96 3.58
N ALA A 18 19.30 2.87 4.15
CA ALA A 18 18.04 2.81 4.84
C ALA A 18 18.13 3.54 6.18
N HIS A 19 17.49 4.68 6.26
CA HIS A 19 17.14 5.28 7.54
C HIS A 19 15.75 4.76 7.94
N ALA A 20 15.69 3.76 8.78
CA ALA A 20 14.51 2.99 9.17
C ALA A 20 13.90 2.18 7.99
N ALA A 21 14.13 0.90 8.02
CA ALA A 21 13.51 -0.08 7.15
C ALA A 21 12.44 -0.87 7.94
N GLY A 22 11.54 -1.54 7.24
CA GLY A 22 10.52 -2.35 7.88
C GLY A 22 9.86 -3.31 6.92
N PHE A 23 9.05 -4.19 7.47
CA PHE A 23 8.14 -5.06 6.72
C PHE A 23 6.73 -4.92 7.23
N ASP A 24 5.78 -4.95 6.31
CA ASP A 24 4.36 -5.04 6.55
C ASP A 24 3.85 -6.32 5.90
N ILE A 25 3.24 -7.19 6.68
CA ILE A 25 2.64 -8.44 6.21
C ILE A 25 1.16 -8.36 6.51
N LYS A 26 0.34 -8.53 5.47
CA LYS A 26 -1.12 -8.62 5.54
C LYS A 26 -1.56 -10.00 5.13
N LEU A 27 -2.45 -10.59 5.90
CA LEU A 27 -3.07 -11.88 5.62
C LEU A 27 -4.58 -11.71 5.71
N GLY A 28 -5.24 -11.83 4.59
CA GLY A 28 -6.69 -11.89 4.45
C GLY A 28 -7.20 -13.32 4.43
N ASN A 29 -8.47 -13.48 4.20
CA ASN A 29 -9.07 -14.79 4.02
C ASN A 29 -8.71 -15.39 2.66
N GLU A 30 -8.61 -14.54 1.64
CA GLU A 30 -8.43 -14.90 0.23
C GLU A 30 -7.18 -14.25 -0.38
N ALA A 31 -6.45 -13.43 0.40
CA ALA A 31 -5.33 -12.67 -0.12
C ALA A 31 -4.20 -12.52 0.89
N ALA A 32 -2.98 -12.39 0.37
CA ALA A 32 -1.79 -12.08 1.16
C ALA A 32 -0.97 -10.97 0.50
N GLU A 33 -0.37 -10.11 1.30
CA GLU A 33 0.53 -9.07 0.82
C GLU A 33 1.74 -8.95 1.75
N ILE A 34 2.91 -8.82 1.15
CA ILE A 34 4.14 -8.44 1.85
C ILE A 34 4.66 -7.13 1.26
N THR A 35 4.95 -6.15 2.12
CA THR A 35 5.49 -4.85 1.72
C THR A 35 6.78 -4.56 2.47
N TYR A 36 7.84 -4.29 1.74
CA TYR A 36 9.06 -3.69 2.29
C TYR A 36 8.86 -2.18 2.40
N LEU A 37 9.17 -1.63 3.56
CA LEU A 37 9.01 -0.22 3.88
C LEU A 37 10.37 0.42 4.12
N THR A 38 10.54 1.65 3.65
CA THR A 38 11.69 2.49 4.01
C THR A 38 11.26 3.93 4.15
N LYS A 39 11.97 4.69 4.97
CA LYS A 39 11.69 6.10 5.20
C LYS A 39 12.84 6.96 4.70
N SER A 40 12.52 8.03 4.01
CA SER A 40 13.48 9.03 3.60
C SER A 40 13.21 10.33 4.35
N SER A 41 14.18 10.80 5.12
CA SER A 41 14.10 12.09 5.82
C SER A 41 14.39 13.29 4.91
N THR A 42 14.73 13.04 3.63
CA THR A 42 15.20 14.07 2.68
C THR A 42 14.06 14.93 2.14
N PHE A 43 12.81 14.46 2.24
CA PHE A 43 11.65 15.15 1.67
C PHE A 43 10.68 15.65 2.74
N GLY A 44 10.44 16.97 2.76
CA GLY A 44 9.39 17.61 3.53
C GLY A 44 9.55 17.58 5.06
N TYR A 45 8.57 18.12 5.75
CA TYR A 45 8.57 18.24 7.22
C TYR A 45 8.25 16.93 7.98
N GLY A 46 7.81 15.89 7.28
CA GLY A 46 7.41 14.60 7.89
C GLY A 46 8.19 13.39 7.36
N GLY A 47 9.00 13.59 6.32
CA GLY A 47 9.66 12.51 5.59
C GLY A 47 8.78 11.90 4.51
N LEU A 48 9.39 11.06 3.69
CA LEU A 48 8.72 10.27 2.65
C LEU A 48 8.77 8.80 3.05
N ASP A 49 7.61 8.20 3.24
CA ASP A 49 7.47 6.75 3.42
C ASP A 49 7.38 6.10 2.04
N LEU A 50 8.29 5.17 1.77
CA LEU A 50 8.33 4.39 0.54
C LEU A 50 7.97 2.94 0.84
N GLY A 51 7.21 2.32 -0.06
CA GLY A 51 6.80 0.92 0.02
C GLY A 51 7.03 0.19 -1.30
N LEU A 52 7.52 -1.04 -1.22
CA LEU A 52 7.56 -1.99 -2.32
C LEU A 52 6.82 -3.25 -1.86
N GLY A 53 5.69 -3.54 -2.47
CA GLY A 53 4.79 -4.62 -2.08
C GLY A 53 4.58 -5.64 -3.18
N ALA A 54 4.32 -6.88 -2.76
CA ALA A 54 3.82 -7.96 -3.59
C ALA A 54 2.55 -8.51 -2.95
N PHE A 55 1.48 -8.57 -3.73
CA PHE A 55 0.16 -9.05 -3.36
C PHE A 55 -0.18 -10.29 -4.18
N PHE A 56 -0.91 -11.22 -3.59
CA PHE A 56 -1.40 -12.46 -4.17
C PHE A 56 -2.79 -12.75 -3.60
N ASN A 57 -3.68 -13.27 -4.41
CA ASN A 57 -4.99 -13.73 -3.98
C ASN A 57 -5.23 -15.19 -4.37
N GLU A 58 -6.40 -15.74 -4.03
CA GLU A 58 -6.77 -17.12 -4.32
C GLU A 58 -7.18 -17.38 -5.77
N THR A 59 -7.44 -16.32 -6.55
CA THR A 59 -7.69 -16.38 -8.00
C THR A 59 -6.40 -16.38 -8.83
N ASP A 60 -5.24 -16.61 -8.17
CA ASP A 60 -3.91 -16.61 -8.78
C ASP A 60 -3.47 -15.23 -9.35
N ASP A 61 -4.21 -14.13 -9.05
CA ASP A 61 -3.78 -12.80 -9.42
C ASP A 61 -2.57 -12.37 -8.61
N MET A 62 -1.69 -11.65 -9.29
CA MET A 62 -0.47 -11.14 -8.67
C MET A 62 -0.32 -9.65 -8.96
N GLN A 63 -0.09 -8.85 -7.91
CA GLN A 63 0.18 -7.42 -8.06
C GLN A 63 1.50 -7.01 -7.42
N LEU A 64 2.28 -6.20 -8.12
CA LEU A 64 3.45 -5.50 -7.60
C LEU A 64 3.11 -4.03 -7.40
N ASN A 65 3.46 -3.49 -6.24
CA ASN A 65 3.20 -2.12 -5.85
C ASN A 65 4.48 -1.38 -5.51
N PHE A 66 4.62 -0.17 -6.01
CA PHE A 66 5.59 0.80 -5.52
C PHE A 66 4.85 2.05 -5.05
N SER A 67 4.96 2.42 -3.77
CA SER A 67 4.26 3.55 -3.19
C SER A 67 5.21 4.55 -2.56
N GLY A 68 4.82 5.82 -2.60
CA GLY A 68 5.49 6.90 -1.89
C GLY A 68 4.46 7.81 -1.23
N MET A 69 4.58 8.06 0.07
CA MET A 69 3.65 8.88 0.82
C MET A 69 4.38 9.87 1.73
N VAL A 70 4.08 11.14 1.56
CA VAL A 70 4.53 12.20 2.47
C VAL A 70 3.53 12.31 3.60
N ILE A 71 3.99 12.07 4.84
CA ILE A 71 3.15 12.09 6.03
C ILE A 71 3.47 13.33 6.85
N GLY A 72 2.44 14.12 7.17
CA GLY A 72 2.53 15.31 7.99
C GLY A 72 1.64 15.20 9.23
N ASN A 73 1.97 16.02 10.24
CA ASN A 73 1.09 16.21 11.38
C ASN A 73 0.01 17.25 11.05
N SER A 74 -1.17 17.10 11.64
CA SER A 74 -2.22 18.13 11.54
C SER A 74 -1.70 19.50 11.96
N ALA A 75 -2.10 20.53 11.23
CA ALA A 75 -1.86 21.91 11.63
C ALA A 75 -2.59 22.18 12.96
N GLY A 76 -1.89 22.75 13.94
CA GLY A 76 -2.42 23.01 15.27
C GLY A 76 -1.86 22.10 16.36
N ASN A 77 -2.56 22.01 17.48
CA ASN A 77 -2.07 21.33 18.69
C ASN A 77 -2.38 19.81 18.73
N ASN A 78 -3.03 19.27 17.69
CA ASN A 78 -3.42 17.85 17.66
C ASN A 78 -2.34 16.98 17.00
N ARG A 79 -1.35 16.55 17.79
CA ARG A 79 -0.26 15.67 17.34
C ARG A 79 -0.72 14.22 17.08
N ASN A 80 -1.95 13.90 17.45
CA ASN A 80 -2.48 12.53 17.33
C ASN A 80 -3.05 12.25 15.94
N LEU A 81 -3.29 13.31 15.14
CA LEU A 81 -3.84 13.21 13.79
C LEU A 81 -2.72 13.42 12.77
N LYS A 82 -2.53 12.42 11.90
CA LYS A 82 -1.56 12.45 10.81
C LYS A 82 -2.29 12.35 9.47
N PHE A 83 -1.83 13.15 8.52
CA PHE A 83 -2.31 13.14 7.13
C PHE A 83 -1.18 12.70 6.21
N GLY A 84 -1.51 11.90 5.23
CA GLY A 84 -0.60 11.50 4.17
C GLY A 84 -1.17 11.86 2.79
N VAL A 85 -0.29 12.26 1.89
CA VAL A 85 -0.58 12.43 0.47
C VAL A 85 0.52 11.72 -0.30
N GLY A 86 0.16 10.95 -1.33
CA GLY A 86 1.15 10.18 -2.04
C GLY A 86 0.70 9.67 -3.39
N ALA A 87 1.50 8.77 -3.94
CA ALA A 87 1.22 8.07 -5.17
C ALA A 87 1.62 6.59 -5.04
N LYS A 88 0.95 5.75 -5.81
CA LYS A 88 1.20 4.32 -5.91
C LYS A 88 1.21 3.93 -7.39
N LEU A 89 2.29 3.30 -7.82
CA LEU A 89 2.36 2.57 -9.08
C LEU A 89 2.01 1.12 -8.80
N SER A 90 0.98 0.61 -9.45
CA SER A 90 0.53 -0.77 -9.36
C SER A 90 0.62 -1.43 -10.71
N MET A 91 1.06 -2.67 -10.74
CA MET A 91 1.09 -3.53 -11.92
C MET A 91 0.59 -4.89 -11.51
N ALA A 92 -0.47 -5.38 -12.14
CA ALA A 92 -1.05 -6.68 -11.85
C ALA A 92 -1.16 -7.53 -13.11
N ASN A 93 -1.10 -8.84 -12.89
CA ASN A 93 -1.51 -9.84 -13.84
C ASN A 93 -2.76 -10.48 -13.27
N LEU A 94 -3.86 -10.39 -14.02
CA LEU A 94 -5.16 -10.92 -13.68
C LEU A 94 -5.33 -12.26 -14.39
N ASP A 95 -5.33 -13.36 -13.63
CA ASP A 95 -5.33 -14.72 -14.18
C ASP A 95 -6.69 -15.08 -14.83
N ASP A 96 -7.78 -14.67 -14.20
CA ASP A 96 -9.14 -14.97 -14.67
C ASP A 96 -9.45 -14.39 -16.07
N VAL A 97 -8.86 -13.26 -16.42
CA VAL A 97 -9.07 -12.58 -17.72
C VAL A 97 -7.85 -12.62 -18.64
N ASP A 98 -6.73 -13.20 -18.19
CA ASP A 98 -5.43 -13.27 -18.89
C ASP A 98 -4.95 -11.89 -19.38
N GLU A 99 -5.11 -10.87 -18.52
CA GLU A 99 -4.76 -9.48 -18.82
C GLU A 99 -3.70 -8.94 -17.86
N ASP A 100 -2.75 -8.17 -18.42
CA ASP A 100 -1.83 -7.36 -17.64
C ASP A 100 -2.42 -5.96 -17.48
N VAL A 101 -2.50 -5.48 -16.26
CA VAL A 101 -3.04 -4.14 -15.94
C VAL A 101 -2.04 -3.30 -15.17
N GLY A 102 -2.15 -1.99 -15.31
CA GLY A 102 -1.31 -1.08 -14.58
C GLY A 102 -1.97 0.27 -14.29
N ALA A 103 -1.57 0.88 -13.17
CA ALA A 103 -2.13 2.16 -12.74
C ALA A 103 -1.13 2.98 -11.95
N LEU A 104 -1.12 4.28 -12.19
CA LEU A 104 -0.46 5.27 -11.34
C LEU A 104 -1.54 6.04 -10.55
N ALA A 105 -1.75 5.62 -9.32
CA ALA A 105 -2.77 6.16 -8.43
C ALA A 105 -2.23 7.31 -7.56
N ILE A 106 -3.08 8.30 -7.30
CA ILE A 106 -2.88 9.28 -6.24
C ILE A 106 -3.58 8.80 -4.98
N GLY A 107 -2.99 9.07 -3.82
CA GLY A 107 -3.48 8.55 -2.55
C GLY A 107 -3.52 9.54 -1.43
N LEU A 108 -4.43 9.28 -0.51
CA LEU A 108 -4.58 9.99 0.76
C LEU A 108 -4.57 8.98 1.90
N SER A 109 -4.04 9.41 3.04
CA SER A 109 -4.04 8.64 4.27
C SER A 109 -4.43 9.53 5.45
N LEU A 110 -5.21 8.99 6.36
CA LEU A 110 -5.61 9.61 7.61
C LEU A 110 -5.35 8.61 8.74
N ARG A 111 -4.54 9.00 9.71
CA ARG A 111 -4.25 8.16 10.87
C ARG A 111 -4.47 8.95 12.15
N TYR A 112 -5.38 8.46 12.99
CA TYR A 112 -5.68 9.04 14.31
C TYR A 112 -5.23 8.10 15.42
N VAL A 113 -4.34 8.58 16.28
CA VAL A 113 -3.76 7.81 17.39
C VAL A 113 -4.45 8.20 18.69
N ILE A 114 -5.03 7.23 19.40
CA ILE A 114 -5.51 7.39 20.76
C ILE A 114 -4.34 7.13 21.71
N PRO A 115 -3.83 8.16 22.41
CA PRO A 115 -2.70 7.98 23.30
C PRO A 115 -3.13 7.19 24.55
N SER A 116 -2.43 6.10 24.79
CA SER A 116 -2.62 5.25 25.96
C SER A 116 -1.30 4.53 26.28
N SER A 117 -1.27 3.70 27.32
CA SER A 117 -0.12 2.84 27.61
C SER A 117 0.19 1.86 26.47
N THR A 118 -0.84 1.45 25.72
CA THR A 118 -0.74 0.68 24.49
C THR A 118 -1.53 1.45 23.43
N PRO A 119 -0.87 2.30 22.61
CA PRO A 119 -1.57 3.17 21.68
C PRO A 119 -2.38 2.38 20.65
N VAL A 120 -3.61 2.84 20.44
CA VAL A 120 -4.49 2.34 19.38
C VAL A 120 -4.63 3.43 18.34
N ALA A 121 -4.55 3.08 17.06
CA ALA A 121 -4.77 4.03 15.98
C ALA A 121 -5.86 3.55 15.02
N PHE A 122 -6.59 4.50 14.47
CA PHE A 122 -7.49 4.30 13.34
C PHE A 122 -6.82 4.82 12.09
N LEU A 123 -6.80 3.99 11.05
CA LEU A 123 -6.21 4.29 9.75
C LEU A 123 -7.31 4.23 8.68
N ALA A 124 -7.33 5.24 7.81
CA ALA A 124 -8.08 5.24 6.55
C ALA A 124 -7.11 5.63 5.43
N GLU A 125 -7.05 4.85 4.38
CA GLU A 125 -6.24 5.10 3.19
C GLU A 125 -7.09 4.91 1.94
N GLY A 126 -6.79 5.67 0.89
CA GLY A 126 -7.41 5.49 -0.41
C GLY A 126 -6.44 5.88 -1.51
N PHE A 127 -6.44 5.10 -2.59
CA PHE A 127 -5.70 5.34 -3.82
C PHE A 127 -6.65 5.25 -5.00
N ILE A 128 -6.56 6.19 -5.92
CA ILE A 128 -7.42 6.26 -7.11
C ILE A 128 -6.54 6.59 -8.31
N ALA A 129 -6.67 5.84 -9.38
CA ALA A 129 -6.12 6.14 -10.69
C ALA A 129 -7.26 6.26 -11.70
N PRO A 130 -7.51 7.44 -12.26
CA PRO A 130 -8.42 7.60 -13.38
C PRO A 130 -7.80 7.06 -14.67
N GLY A 131 -8.59 6.86 -15.73
CA GLY A 131 -8.17 6.29 -17.00
C GLY A 131 -6.96 6.95 -17.65
N ILE A 132 -6.76 8.25 -17.43
CA ILE A 132 -5.59 8.98 -17.96
C ILE A 132 -4.26 8.55 -17.31
N THR A 133 -4.30 7.88 -16.14
CA THR A 133 -3.12 7.36 -15.42
C THR A 133 -3.14 5.84 -15.27
N SER A 134 -4.14 5.19 -15.87
CA SER A 134 -4.24 3.74 -16.02
C SER A 134 -3.69 3.33 -17.38
N PHE A 135 -3.18 2.10 -17.52
CA PHE A 135 -2.55 1.59 -18.74
C PHE A 135 -2.59 0.06 -18.77
N SER A 136 -2.23 -0.54 -19.93
CA SER A 136 -2.17 -1.99 -20.11
C SER A 136 -3.51 -2.67 -19.81
N GLY A 137 -4.61 -2.19 -20.42
CA GLY A 137 -5.94 -2.79 -20.27
C GLY A 137 -6.76 -2.26 -19.10
N ALA A 138 -6.17 -1.51 -18.15
CA ALA A 138 -6.92 -0.85 -17.09
C ALA A 138 -7.51 0.49 -17.53
N GLU A 139 -8.79 0.72 -17.26
CA GLU A 139 -9.47 2.00 -17.42
C GLU A 139 -9.46 2.81 -16.10
N GLN A 140 -9.57 2.13 -14.95
CA GLN A 140 -9.53 2.76 -13.63
C GLN A 140 -8.97 1.80 -12.59
N TYR A 141 -8.39 2.35 -11.52
CA TYR A 141 -7.99 1.60 -10.33
C TYR A 141 -8.47 2.31 -9.08
N ASN A 142 -9.06 1.54 -8.17
CA ASN A 142 -9.51 2.00 -6.87
C ASN A 142 -9.00 1.08 -5.77
N GLU A 143 -8.46 1.66 -4.69
CA GLU A 143 -8.10 0.93 -3.50
C GLU A 143 -8.50 1.76 -2.27
N TYR A 144 -9.19 1.13 -1.33
CA TYR A 144 -9.58 1.71 -0.05
C TYR A 144 -9.22 0.75 1.07
N ARG A 145 -8.70 1.30 2.16
CA ARG A 145 -8.33 0.53 3.33
C ARG A 145 -8.76 1.24 4.61
N LEU A 146 -9.38 0.49 5.51
CA LEU A 146 -9.66 0.90 6.88
C LEU A 146 -8.99 -0.08 7.83
N ALA A 147 -8.34 0.40 8.88
CA ALA A 147 -7.71 -0.48 9.86
C ALA A 147 -7.73 0.12 11.28
N VAL A 148 -7.72 -0.78 12.25
CA VAL A 148 -7.43 -0.48 13.65
C VAL A 148 -6.07 -1.08 13.96
N GLU A 149 -5.13 -0.24 14.36
CA GLU A 149 -3.75 -0.62 14.67
C GLU A 149 -3.53 -0.60 16.19
N LEU A 150 -2.80 -1.57 16.68
CA LEU A 150 -2.33 -1.67 18.05
C LEU A 150 -0.80 -1.58 18.05
N GLU A 151 -0.23 -0.58 18.71
CA GLU A 151 1.21 -0.47 18.89
C GLU A 151 1.66 -1.40 20.01
N VAL A 152 2.19 -2.57 19.63
CA VAL A 152 2.66 -3.61 20.57
C VAL A 152 3.99 -3.22 21.16
N THR A 153 4.87 -2.64 20.34
CA THR A 153 6.15 -2.05 20.73
C THR A 153 6.39 -0.78 19.91
N PRO A 154 7.34 0.09 20.26
CA PRO A 154 7.67 1.26 19.44
C PRO A 154 8.03 0.94 17.98
N SER A 155 8.45 -0.30 17.71
CA SER A 155 8.87 -0.75 16.38
C SER A 155 7.94 -1.83 15.79
N ALA A 156 6.87 -2.24 16.47
CA ALA A 156 5.96 -3.26 15.98
C ALA A 156 4.50 -2.90 16.24
N ARG A 157 3.68 -3.04 15.21
CA ARG A 157 2.23 -2.83 15.23
C ARG A 157 1.53 -4.06 14.69
N ALA A 158 0.49 -4.49 15.38
CA ALA A 158 -0.48 -5.44 14.86
C ALA A 158 -1.75 -4.67 14.46
N TYR A 159 -2.46 -5.12 13.46
CA TYR A 159 -3.69 -4.47 13.03
C TYR A 159 -4.71 -5.45 12.47
N LEU A 160 -5.96 -5.04 12.54
CA LEU A 160 -7.10 -5.64 11.88
C LEU A 160 -7.68 -4.59 10.93
N GLY A 161 -7.96 -4.95 9.70
CA GLY A 161 -8.48 -4.03 8.71
C GLY A 161 -9.41 -4.69 7.71
N TYR A 162 -9.96 -3.86 6.86
CA TYR A 162 -10.70 -4.21 5.66
C TYR A 162 -10.06 -3.47 4.49
N ARG A 163 -9.89 -4.16 3.37
CA ARG A 163 -9.43 -3.56 2.12
C ARG A 163 -10.41 -3.90 1.01
N TYR A 164 -10.60 -2.94 0.12
CA TYR A 164 -11.27 -3.10 -1.14
C TYR A 164 -10.31 -2.64 -2.24
N MET A 165 -10.12 -3.46 -3.28
CA MET A 165 -9.21 -3.17 -4.38
C MET A 165 -9.78 -3.74 -5.66
N GLU A 166 -9.92 -2.88 -6.67
CA GLU A 166 -10.50 -3.24 -7.96
C GLU A 166 -9.80 -2.54 -9.13
N TYR A 167 -9.79 -3.20 -10.26
CA TYR A 167 -9.50 -2.62 -11.57
C TYR A 167 -10.77 -2.60 -12.42
N GLU A 168 -11.01 -1.49 -13.10
CA GLU A 168 -11.97 -1.41 -14.20
C GLU A 168 -11.20 -1.60 -15.50
N LEU A 169 -11.64 -2.56 -16.33
CA LEU A 169 -10.96 -2.94 -17.55
C LEU A 169 -11.47 -2.16 -18.76
N GLU A 170 -10.59 -1.94 -19.76
CA GLU A 170 -10.98 -1.29 -21.00
C GLU A 170 -12.09 -2.07 -21.72
N GLY A 171 -13.15 -1.36 -22.16
CA GLY A 171 -14.32 -1.96 -22.82
C GLY A 171 -15.58 -1.99 -21.96
N GLY A 172 -15.51 -1.56 -20.70
CA GLY A 172 -16.66 -1.29 -19.82
C GLY A 172 -17.46 -2.52 -19.42
N PHE A 173 -16.85 -3.71 -19.47
CA PHE A 173 -17.59 -4.96 -19.25
C PHE A 173 -17.26 -5.70 -17.97
N ASP A 174 -16.10 -5.49 -17.35
CA ASP A 174 -15.77 -6.23 -16.12
C ASP A 174 -14.97 -5.39 -15.14
N TYR A 175 -15.44 -5.36 -13.89
CA TYR A 175 -14.68 -4.97 -12.72
C TYR A 175 -13.97 -6.20 -12.20
N ASP A 176 -12.66 -6.16 -12.11
CA ASP A 176 -11.91 -7.20 -11.43
C ASP A 176 -11.65 -6.78 -9.98
N GLU A 177 -12.41 -7.40 -9.06
CA GLU A 177 -12.24 -7.21 -7.62
C GLU A 177 -11.11 -8.10 -7.12
N MET A 178 -9.91 -7.55 -7.03
CA MET A 178 -8.73 -8.29 -6.54
C MET A 178 -8.79 -8.59 -5.04
N ASP A 179 -9.44 -7.75 -4.24
CA ASP A 179 -9.57 -7.94 -2.78
C ASP A 179 -10.76 -7.14 -2.23
N GLY A 180 -11.66 -7.81 -1.55
CA GLY A 180 -12.82 -7.24 -0.86
C GLY A 180 -12.97 -7.83 0.54
N SER A 181 -11.86 -8.00 1.27
CA SER A 181 -11.84 -8.82 2.47
C SER A 181 -11.29 -8.12 3.72
N GLY A 182 -11.61 -8.73 4.87
CA GLY A 182 -10.95 -8.44 6.14
C GLY A 182 -9.56 -9.06 6.19
N HIS A 183 -8.62 -8.36 6.80
CA HIS A 183 -7.25 -8.84 6.95
C HIS A 183 -6.67 -8.55 8.33
N LEU A 184 -5.80 -9.44 8.76
CA LEU A 184 -4.88 -9.22 9.89
C LEU A 184 -3.51 -8.86 9.36
N GLY A 185 -2.78 -8.02 10.07
CA GLY A 185 -1.42 -7.73 9.66
C GLY A 185 -0.51 -7.35 10.80
N VAL A 186 0.77 -7.41 10.49
CA VAL A 186 1.86 -7.00 11.38
C VAL A 186 2.84 -6.14 10.59
N ARG A 187 3.17 -4.98 11.16
CA ARG A 187 4.22 -4.10 10.66
C ARG A 187 5.36 -4.05 11.66
N VAL A 188 6.57 -4.30 11.20
CA VAL A 188 7.80 -4.21 12.00
C VAL A 188 8.74 -3.21 11.34
N GLU A 189 9.24 -2.25 12.10
CA GLU A 189 10.21 -1.23 11.68
C GLU A 189 11.52 -1.41 12.46
N PHE A 190 12.70 -1.26 11.80
CA PHE A 190 14.02 -1.43 12.41
C PHE A 190 15.06 -0.48 11.84
#